data_0b303f7ebd8a362c3e59bc40c2f54e09
#
_entry.id   0b303f7ebd8a362c3e59bc40c2f54e09
#
_cell.length_a   1.000
_cell.length_b   1.000
_cell.length_c   1.000
_cell.angle_alpha   90.00
_cell.angle_beta   90.00
_cell.angle_gamma   90.00
#
_symmetry.space_group_name_H-M   'P 1'
#
loop_
_entity.id
_entity.type
_entity.pdbx_description
1 polymer ?
#
loop_
_entity_poly.entity_id
_entity_poly.type
_entity_poly.pdbx_seq_one_letter_code
_entity_poly.pdbx_strand_id
1 'polypeptide(L)'
;MWTTQFRKNSRWWMTAVACVLCTGPVVAYPVLTFTVASHKVPFKNTTSTGNISHPSDETYPLTITLGHQYLIVDKPGTRTIYDFDQRRILQVDLTAKSYTDVSLYLDIGFRAVEFQNRIMLGTALQAVKDAVNPMEPALMEQLFSLSNPKGGAVIDQRHTDGIAEFSWQKQKLMSVSDKTRELPAGYQSEYWRFLRYYAGGHPKIYAALASTQGVPEMVTFVLTNANIETRDMTLEAIRVDVDAPYSLDGFVPAPSVEEPYKTLKLLGPDAVAQLAERAETTSKARDAAFAQGHVLDALLANIALSIMTGDKEAATAWTSQHRDAIQGDASAHSLAANLSPRDTAAAQAAVEVLADLHQHAESMGYMLDVFEGNTRLSLGDGQGGTDHLLSALKLNPYLLGAWSDLAGYYYRGLYADEAWACWDTARRVNPQHLMLLPVTDMENRLRASFPEFF
;
A
#
# COMPACT_ATOMS: atom_id res chain seq x y z
N MET A 1 5.75 65.44 -43.14
CA MET A 1 5.35 64.98 -44.50
C MET A 1 4.93 63.57 -44.44
N TRP A 2 3.78 63.40 -44.80
CA TRP A 2 2.81 62.38 -45.18
C TRP A 2 2.08 61.70 -44.08
N THR A 3 0.86 62.23 -43.83
CA THR A 3 -0.38 61.63 -43.27
C THR A 3 -0.91 60.58 -44.23
N THR A 4 -1.41 59.47 -43.74
CA THR A 4 -2.60 58.82 -44.35
C THR A 4 -3.42 58.07 -43.29
N GLN A 5 -4.67 58.48 -43.17
CA GLN A 5 -5.79 57.85 -42.50
C GLN A 5 -6.06 56.47 -43.11
N PHE A 6 -6.45 55.51 -42.26
CA PHE A 6 -7.25 54.40 -42.74
C PHE A 6 -8.47 54.14 -41.84
N ARG A 7 -9.56 54.01 -42.53
CA ARG A 7 -10.95 53.92 -42.07
C ARG A 7 -11.26 52.68 -41.28
N LYS A 8 -12.16 52.87 -40.31
CA LYS A 8 -13.02 51.86 -39.67
C LYS A 8 -13.74 50.99 -40.71
N ASN A 9 -13.67 49.66 -40.55
CA ASN A 9 -14.71 48.75 -40.99
C ASN A 9 -14.87 47.66 -39.95
N SER A 10 -15.90 47.81 -39.15
CA SER A 10 -16.43 46.79 -38.25
C SER A 10 -17.13 45.70 -39.07
N ARG A 11 -16.60 44.51 -39.05
CA ARG A 11 -17.32 43.30 -39.43
C ARG A 11 -17.34 42.38 -38.24
N TRP A 12 -18.49 42.26 -37.62
CA TRP A 12 -18.83 41.28 -36.65
C TRP A 12 -18.81 39.90 -37.31
N TRP A 13 -17.84 39.11 -37.02
CA TRP A 13 -17.88 37.66 -37.23
C TRP A 13 -18.35 37.05 -35.94
N MET A 14 -19.62 36.64 -35.86
CA MET A 14 -20.11 35.67 -34.88
C MET A 14 -19.41 34.34 -35.20
N THR A 15 -18.37 34.05 -34.48
CA THR A 15 -17.81 32.70 -34.45
C THR A 15 -18.73 31.90 -33.53
N ALA A 16 -19.60 31.08 -34.11
CA ALA A 16 -20.30 30.03 -33.38
C ALA A 16 -19.26 29.05 -32.85
N VAL A 17 -18.98 29.16 -31.56
CA VAL A 17 -18.22 28.11 -30.85
C VAL A 17 -19.16 26.91 -30.75
N ALA A 18 -19.05 26.00 -31.69
CA ALA A 18 -19.61 24.68 -31.54
C ALA A 18 -18.92 24.03 -30.32
N CYS A 19 -19.59 24.03 -29.18
CA CYS A 19 -19.22 23.11 -28.08
C CYS A 19 -19.37 21.69 -28.61
N VAL A 20 -18.30 21.13 -29.13
CA VAL A 20 -18.18 19.70 -29.27
C VAL A 20 -18.13 19.18 -27.83
N LEU A 21 -19.28 18.75 -27.34
CA LEU A 21 -19.36 17.90 -26.16
C LEU A 21 -18.52 16.68 -26.50
N CYS A 22 -17.28 16.63 -26.00
CA CYS A 22 -16.50 15.42 -25.95
C CYS A 22 -17.25 14.46 -25.03
N THR A 23 -18.21 13.73 -25.59
CA THR A 23 -18.71 12.52 -24.96
C THR A 23 -17.56 11.52 -25.07
N GLY A 24 -16.68 11.50 -24.05
CA GLY A 24 -15.75 10.38 -23.89
C GLY A 24 -16.57 9.08 -23.92
N PRO A 25 -15.96 7.96 -24.33
CA PRO A 25 -16.67 6.69 -24.32
C PRO A 25 -17.23 6.46 -22.92
N VAL A 26 -18.55 6.26 -22.83
CA VAL A 26 -19.19 5.85 -21.58
C VAL A 26 -18.60 4.50 -21.22
N VAL A 27 -17.80 4.46 -20.17
CA VAL A 27 -17.19 3.21 -19.69
C VAL A 27 -18.27 2.44 -18.93
N ALA A 28 -18.63 1.29 -19.44
CA ALA A 28 -19.65 0.43 -18.86
C ALA A 28 -18.97 -0.65 -18.01
N TYR A 29 -19.38 -0.79 -16.75
CA TYR A 29 -18.77 -1.71 -15.78
C TYR A 29 -19.69 -2.91 -15.54
N PRO A 30 -19.22 -4.17 -15.71
CA PRO A 30 -19.99 -5.34 -15.31
C PRO A 30 -20.18 -5.38 -13.79
N VAL A 31 -21.41 -5.57 -13.37
CA VAL A 31 -21.80 -5.80 -11.98
C VAL A 31 -22.41 -7.18 -11.87
N LEU A 32 -21.76 -8.04 -11.10
CA LEU A 32 -22.14 -9.44 -10.89
C LEU A 32 -22.75 -9.58 -9.51
N THR A 33 -23.85 -10.29 -9.41
CA THR A 33 -24.49 -10.63 -8.13
C THR A 33 -24.47 -12.13 -7.93
N PHE A 34 -23.98 -12.56 -6.76
CA PHE A 34 -23.92 -13.95 -6.33
C PHE A 34 -24.69 -14.16 -5.05
N THR A 35 -25.22 -15.37 -4.87
CA THR A 35 -25.52 -15.94 -3.56
C THR A 35 -24.33 -16.79 -3.14
N VAL A 36 -23.77 -16.52 -1.96
CA VAL A 36 -22.65 -17.26 -1.39
C VAL A 36 -23.14 -18.06 -0.19
N ALA A 37 -22.96 -19.39 -0.24
CA ALA A 37 -23.14 -20.26 0.90
C ALA A 37 -21.76 -20.70 1.41
N SER A 38 -21.46 -20.42 2.67
CA SER A 38 -20.20 -20.79 3.33
C SER A 38 -20.49 -21.78 4.44
N HIS A 39 -19.84 -22.93 4.38
CA HIS A 39 -19.90 -23.98 5.41
C HIS A 39 -18.51 -24.17 6.00
N LYS A 40 -18.36 -23.96 7.30
CA LYS A 40 -17.10 -24.09 8.03
C LYS A 40 -17.16 -25.24 9.02
N VAL A 41 -16.19 -26.14 8.95
CA VAL A 41 -16.01 -27.22 9.91
C VAL A 41 -14.62 -27.14 10.55
N PRO A 42 -14.53 -27.41 11.88
CA PRO A 42 -13.25 -27.44 12.57
C PRO A 42 -12.33 -28.51 11.97
N PHE A 43 -11.06 -28.27 11.93
CA PHE A 43 -10.07 -29.27 11.52
C PHE A 43 -9.98 -30.36 12.61
N LYS A 44 -10.19 -31.62 12.27
CA LYS A 44 -10.37 -32.73 13.20
C LYS A 44 -9.19 -33.02 14.14
N ASN A 45 -8.02 -32.44 13.91
CA ASN A 45 -6.78 -32.80 14.61
C ASN A 45 -6.14 -31.65 15.41
N THR A 46 -6.86 -30.59 15.72
CA THR A 46 -6.34 -29.56 16.61
C THR A 46 -6.53 -29.98 18.07
N THR A 47 -5.45 -30.49 18.68
CA THR A 47 -5.34 -30.66 20.14
C THR A 47 -5.15 -29.32 20.88
N SER A 48 -5.46 -28.19 20.23
CA SER A 48 -5.39 -26.89 20.87
C SER A 48 -6.55 -26.72 21.83
N THR A 49 -6.24 -26.44 23.08
CA THR A 49 -7.16 -26.08 24.18
C THR A 49 -7.83 -24.70 23.96
N GLY A 50 -7.79 -24.16 22.79
CA GLY A 50 -8.45 -22.90 22.39
C GLY A 50 -9.75 -23.19 21.65
N ASN A 51 -10.80 -22.52 22.00
CA ASN A 51 -12.18 -22.57 21.53
C ASN A 51 -12.36 -23.36 20.22
N ILE A 52 -12.86 -24.58 20.34
CA ILE A 52 -13.35 -25.38 19.22
C ILE A 52 -14.48 -24.56 18.62
N SER A 53 -14.24 -23.93 17.46
CA SER A 53 -15.31 -23.28 16.74
C SER A 53 -16.29 -24.37 16.28
N HIS A 54 -17.54 -24.23 16.65
CA HIS A 54 -18.59 -25.12 16.17
C HIS A 54 -18.72 -24.96 14.65
N PRO A 55 -19.17 -25.98 13.91
CA PRO A 55 -19.54 -25.84 12.51
C PRO A 55 -20.50 -24.64 12.37
N SER A 56 -20.29 -23.84 11.35
CA SER A 56 -21.13 -22.69 11.07
C SER A 56 -21.48 -22.60 9.61
N ASP A 57 -22.75 -22.32 9.35
CA ASP A 57 -23.29 -22.08 8.02
C ASP A 57 -23.67 -20.60 7.90
N GLU A 58 -23.30 -20.00 6.81
CA GLU A 58 -23.64 -18.64 6.50
C GLU A 58 -24.06 -18.53 5.03
N THR A 59 -25.11 -17.76 4.77
CA THR A 59 -25.52 -17.45 3.40
C THR A 59 -25.72 -15.95 3.28
N TYR A 60 -25.09 -15.34 2.26
CA TYR A 60 -25.18 -13.91 2.05
C TYR A 60 -25.10 -13.53 0.56
N PRO A 61 -25.70 -12.40 0.17
CA PRO A 61 -25.52 -11.84 -1.16
C PRO A 61 -24.13 -11.22 -1.27
N LEU A 62 -23.55 -11.35 -2.47
CA LEU A 62 -22.26 -10.75 -2.82
C LEU A 62 -22.45 -10.00 -4.15
N THR A 63 -22.13 -8.72 -4.16
CA THR A 63 -22.13 -7.93 -5.38
C THR A 63 -20.72 -7.49 -5.72
N ILE A 64 -20.34 -7.62 -7.00
CA ILE A 64 -19.00 -7.34 -7.48
C ILE A 64 -19.10 -6.39 -8.65
N THR A 65 -18.38 -5.27 -8.59
CA THR A 65 -18.20 -4.38 -9.74
C THR A 65 -16.80 -4.57 -10.30
N LEU A 66 -16.70 -4.94 -11.56
CA LEU A 66 -15.44 -5.13 -12.26
C LEU A 66 -15.08 -3.87 -13.04
N GLY A 67 -14.02 -3.19 -12.61
CA GLY A 67 -13.37 -2.12 -13.37
C GLY A 67 -11.97 -2.55 -13.80
N HIS A 68 -11.39 -1.90 -14.82
CA HIS A 68 -10.01 -2.20 -15.24
C HIS A 68 -8.98 -1.73 -14.22
N GLN A 69 -9.28 -0.63 -13.53
CA GLN A 69 -8.39 -0.03 -12.55
C GLN A 69 -8.85 -0.22 -11.10
N TYR A 70 -9.99 -0.87 -10.89
CA TYR A 70 -10.52 -1.11 -9.55
C TYR A 70 -11.43 -2.34 -9.55
N LEU A 71 -11.61 -2.91 -8.37
CA LEU A 71 -12.53 -3.98 -8.09
C LEU A 71 -13.30 -3.64 -6.81
N ILE A 72 -14.62 -3.71 -6.84
CA ILE A 72 -15.46 -3.49 -5.67
C ILE A 72 -16.14 -4.80 -5.29
N VAL A 73 -16.07 -5.15 -4.01
CA VAL A 73 -16.71 -6.32 -3.43
C VAL A 73 -17.61 -5.89 -2.30
N ASP A 74 -18.92 -5.96 -2.53
CA ASP A 74 -19.96 -5.60 -1.57
C ASP A 74 -20.51 -6.83 -0.88
N LYS A 75 -20.46 -6.83 0.46
CA LYS A 75 -21.13 -7.77 1.36
C LYS A 75 -22.09 -7.01 2.26
N PRO A 76 -23.03 -7.68 2.94
CA PRO A 76 -23.87 -7.01 3.92
C PRO A 76 -23.06 -6.21 4.94
N GLY A 77 -23.28 -4.91 5.00
CA GLY A 77 -22.62 -4.00 5.94
C GLY A 77 -21.18 -3.59 5.59
N THR A 78 -20.53 -4.21 4.61
CA THR A 78 -19.13 -3.92 4.27
C THR A 78 -18.91 -3.82 2.76
N ARG A 79 -17.95 -2.97 2.37
CA ARG A 79 -17.46 -2.86 1.00
C ARG A 79 -15.94 -2.91 1.01
N THR A 80 -15.35 -3.74 0.17
CA THR A 80 -13.90 -3.71 -0.08
C THR A 80 -13.65 -3.19 -1.49
N ILE A 81 -12.79 -2.19 -1.62
CA ILE A 81 -12.39 -1.60 -2.90
C ILE A 81 -10.90 -1.87 -3.08
N TYR A 82 -10.55 -2.56 -4.14
CA TYR A 82 -9.16 -2.73 -4.58
C TYR A 82 -8.94 -1.72 -5.71
N ASP A 83 -8.22 -0.66 -5.42
CA ASP A 83 -7.86 0.37 -6.40
C ASP A 83 -6.44 0.11 -6.90
N PHE A 84 -6.33 -0.39 -8.12
CA PHE A 84 -5.05 -0.76 -8.73
C PHE A 84 -4.29 0.46 -9.25
N ASP A 85 -4.99 1.53 -9.59
CA ASP A 85 -4.37 2.79 -10.02
C ASP A 85 -3.72 3.52 -8.84
N GLN A 86 -4.48 3.69 -7.76
CA GLN A 86 -3.97 4.31 -6.53
C GLN A 86 -3.17 3.33 -5.65
N ARG A 87 -3.20 2.03 -5.96
CA ARG A 87 -2.50 0.96 -5.23
C ARG A 87 -2.97 0.81 -3.79
N ARG A 88 -4.30 0.95 -3.57
CA ARG A 88 -4.92 0.93 -2.25
C ARG A 88 -5.97 -0.17 -2.14
N ILE A 89 -6.13 -0.67 -0.92
CA ILE A 89 -7.28 -1.48 -0.52
C ILE A 89 -8.04 -0.66 0.52
N LEU A 90 -9.28 -0.32 0.19
CA LEU A 90 -10.17 0.40 1.09
C LEU A 90 -11.19 -0.58 1.66
N GLN A 91 -11.21 -0.73 2.97
CA GLN A 91 -12.23 -1.51 3.66
C GLN A 91 -13.23 -0.54 4.29
N VAL A 92 -14.43 -0.50 3.74
CA VAL A 92 -15.49 0.45 4.09
C VAL A 92 -16.52 -0.24 4.96
N ASP A 93 -16.76 0.29 6.14
CA ASP A 93 -17.89 -0.04 6.99
C ASP A 93 -19.08 0.87 6.60
N LEU A 94 -20.08 0.26 5.96
CA LEU A 94 -21.25 0.96 5.46
C LEU A 94 -22.18 1.44 6.60
N THR A 95 -22.10 0.80 7.78
CA THR A 95 -22.90 1.14 8.95
C THR A 95 -22.26 2.28 9.74
N ALA A 96 -20.97 2.15 10.06
CA ALA A 96 -20.22 3.16 10.80
C ALA A 96 -19.84 4.38 9.92
N LYS A 97 -20.07 4.33 8.61
CA LYS A 97 -19.66 5.36 7.65
C LYS A 97 -18.17 5.70 7.74
N SER A 98 -17.35 4.66 7.92
CA SER A 98 -15.90 4.80 8.05
C SER A 98 -15.17 3.84 7.10
N TYR A 99 -13.88 4.11 6.85
CA TYR A 99 -13.05 3.22 6.06
C TYR A 99 -11.62 3.14 6.62
N THR A 100 -10.97 2.00 6.38
CA THR A 100 -9.52 1.85 6.51
C THR A 100 -8.90 1.86 5.13
N ASP A 101 -7.65 2.31 5.03
CA ASP A 101 -6.92 2.52 3.79
C ASP A 101 -5.52 1.92 3.95
N VAL A 102 -5.27 0.79 3.27
CA VAL A 102 -4.00 0.06 3.33
C VAL A 102 -3.40 -0.09 1.93
N SER A 103 -2.09 -0.31 1.88
CA SER A 103 -1.39 -0.53 0.61
C SER A 103 -1.78 -1.87 -0.04
N LEU A 104 -2.01 -1.86 -1.35
CA LEU A 104 -2.21 -3.08 -2.13
C LEU A 104 -0.97 -4.01 -2.04
N TYR A 105 0.22 -3.44 -1.98
CA TYR A 105 1.47 -4.21 -1.85
C TYR A 105 1.65 -4.84 -0.48
N LEU A 106 1.02 -4.27 0.55
CA LEU A 106 0.98 -4.90 1.88
C LEU A 106 0.28 -6.26 1.82
N ASP A 107 -0.91 -6.34 1.23
CA ASP A 107 -1.66 -7.59 1.12
C ASP A 107 -0.86 -8.65 0.34
N ILE A 108 -0.36 -8.31 -0.84
CA ILE A 108 0.40 -9.24 -1.67
C ILE A 108 1.75 -9.62 -1.04
N GLY A 109 2.45 -8.66 -0.46
CA GLY A 109 3.71 -8.89 0.25
C GLY A 109 3.52 -9.81 1.46
N PHE A 110 2.48 -9.58 2.26
CA PHE A 110 2.13 -10.44 3.39
C PHE A 110 1.78 -11.86 2.94
N ARG A 111 0.94 -12.01 1.92
CA ARG A 111 0.59 -13.33 1.34
C ARG A 111 1.85 -14.08 0.91
N ALA A 112 2.78 -13.41 0.24
CA ALA A 112 4.01 -14.01 -0.24
C ALA A 112 4.92 -14.49 0.90
N VAL A 113 5.12 -13.66 1.93
CA VAL A 113 5.92 -13.99 3.11
C VAL A 113 5.28 -15.12 3.91
N GLU A 114 3.99 -15.01 4.18
CA GLU A 114 3.25 -16.03 4.94
C GLU A 114 3.23 -17.38 4.21
N PHE A 115 3.04 -17.36 2.89
CA PHE A 115 3.14 -18.57 2.08
C PHE A 115 4.50 -19.26 2.21
N GLN A 116 5.60 -18.50 2.08
CA GLN A 116 6.95 -19.04 2.21
C GLN A 116 7.22 -19.58 3.63
N ASN A 117 6.80 -18.88 4.66
CA ASN A 117 6.96 -19.30 6.04
C ASN A 117 6.20 -20.61 6.31
N ARG A 118 4.98 -20.74 5.82
CA ARG A 118 4.18 -21.97 5.98
C ARG A 118 4.77 -23.14 5.22
N ILE A 119 5.29 -22.94 4.01
CA ILE A 119 5.98 -23.98 3.26
C ILE A 119 7.23 -24.46 3.99
N MET A 120 8.04 -23.54 4.56
CA MET A 120 9.23 -23.90 5.35
C MET A 120 8.85 -24.66 6.61
N LEU A 121 7.85 -24.22 7.34
CA LEU A 121 7.36 -24.88 8.56
C LEU A 121 6.78 -26.25 8.23
N GLY A 122 5.99 -26.38 7.16
CA GLY A 122 5.46 -27.65 6.68
C GLY A 122 6.59 -28.66 6.36
N THR A 123 7.66 -28.19 5.70
CA THR A 123 8.84 -29.02 5.43
C THR A 123 9.52 -29.49 6.71
N ALA A 124 9.65 -28.63 7.73
CA ALA A 124 10.22 -28.98 9.02
C ALA A 124 9.35 -29.99 9.77
N LEU A 125 8.02 -29.86 9.71
CA LEU A 125 7.07 -30.79 10.36
C LEU A 125 7.07 -32.18 9.71
N GLN A 126 7.38 -32.32 8.43
CA GLN A 126 7.54 -33.63 7.78
C GLN A 126 8.63 -34.50 8.42
N ALA A 127 9.61 -33.89 9.08
CA ALA A 127 10.64 -34.60 9.80
C ALA A 127 10.18 -35.14 11.16
N VAL A 128 8.99 -34.74 11.63
CA VAL A 128 8.43 -35.16 12.92
C VAL A 128 7.47 -36.31 12.68
N LYS A 129 7.77 -37.46 13.31
CA LYS A 129 6.95 -38.67 13.20
C LYS A 129 5.54 -38.38 13.76
N ASP A 130 4.53 -38.81 13.00
CA ASP A 130 3.09 -38.68 13.34
C ASP A 130 2.56 -37.25 13.42
N ALA A 131 3.33 -36.25 12.96
CA ALA A 131 2.81 -34.88 12.83
C ALA A 131 1.80 -34.81 11.69
N VAL A 132 0.60 -34.33 11.98
CA VAL A 132 -0.36 -33.95 10.94
C VAL A 132 0.14 -32.62 10.37
N ASN A 133 0.44 -32.60 9.08
CA ASN A 133 0.86 -31.37 8.43
C ASN A 133 -0.34 -30.66 7.76
N PRO A 134 -0.95 -29.66 8.41
CA PRO A 134 -2.03 -28.88 7.81
C PRO A 134 -1.51 -27.90 6.74
N MET A 135 -0.20 -27.87 6.54
CA MET A 135 0.50 -26.91 5.66
C MET A 135 1.01 -27.60 4.39
N GLU A 136 0.24 -28.57 3.88
CA GLU A 136 0.56 -29.21 2.62
C GLU A 136 0.67 -28.17 1.49
N PRO A 137 1.73 -28.21 0.65
CA PRO A 137 1.99 -27.20 -0.35
C PRO A 137 0.80 -26.87 -1.25
N ALA A 138 0.07 -27.90 -1.72
CA ALA A 138 -1.10 -27.70 -2.58
C ALA A 138 -2.24 -26.92 -1.91
N LEU A 139 -2.45 -27.13 -0.61
CA LEU A 139 -3.46 -26.41 0.16
C LEU A 139 -3.04 -24.97 0.41
N MET A 140 -1.73 -24.73 0.59
CA MET A 140 -1.19 -23.39 0.71
C MET A 140 -1.25 -22.62 -0.62
N GLU A 141 -0.92 -23.29 -1.75
CA GLU A 141 -1.10 -22.74 -3.09
C GLU A 141 -2.57 -22.36 -3.34
N GLN A 142 -3.51 -23.21 -2.89
CA GLN A 142 -4.95 -22.92 -2.96
C GLN A 142 -5.35 -21.71 -2.09
N LEU A 143 -4.89 -21.67 -0.84
CA LEU A 143 -5.28 -20.63 0.12
C LEU A 143 -4.76 -19.25 -0.28
N PHE A 144 -3.50 -19.17 -0.67
CA PHE A 144 -2.85 -17.90 -0.99
C PHE A 144 -2.95 -17.50 -2.45
N SER A 145 -3.39 -18.41 -3.32
CA SER A 145 -3.38 -18.27 -4.78
C SER A 145 -1.98 -17.99 -5.35
N LEU A 146 -0.97 -18.57 -4.75
CA LEU A 146 0.45 -18.41 -5.12
C LEU A 146 1.05 -19.76 -5.51
N SER A 147 1.97 -19.75 -6.48
CA SER A 147 2.69 -20.95 -6.90
C SER A 147 3.94 -21.20 -6.07
N ASN A 148 4.20 -22.44 -5.70
CA ASN A 148 5.47 -22.82 -5.07
C ASN A 148 6.59 -22.81 -6.12
N PRO A 149 7.64 -21.99 -5.98
CA PRO A 149 8.75 -21.90 -6.94
C PRO A 149 9.58 -23.18 -7.04
N LYS A 150 9.53 -24.06 -6.02
CA LYS A 150 10.25 -25.34 -5.99
C LYS A 150 9.52 -26.51 -6.69
N GLY A 151 8.42 -26.22 -7.38
CA GLY A 151 7.57 -27.19 -8.02
C GLY A 151 6.22 -27.29 -7.31
N GLY A 152 5.16 -27.06 -8.05
CA GLY A 152 3.79 -27.08 -7.52
C GLY A 152 3.20 -28.49 -7.56
N ALA A 153 2.15 -28.68 -6.78
CA ALA A 153 1.37 -29.92 -6.74
C ALA A 153 0.81 -30.30 -8.13
N VAL A 154 0.62 -31.59 -8.35
CA VAL A 154 -0.15 -32.10 -9.49
C VAL A 154 -1.62 -31.99 -9.13
N ILE A 155 -2.39 -31.30 -9.95
CA ILE A 155 -3.82 -31.13 -9.77
C ILE A 155 -4.54 -32.06 -10.75
N ASP A 156 -5.36 -32.94 -10.19
CA ASP A 156 -6.23 -33.83 -10.98
C ASP A 156 -7.46 -33.05 -11.40
N GLN A 157 -7.87 -33.21 -12.66
CA GLN A 157 -9.10 -32.66 -13.20
C GLN A 157 -10.04 -33.81 -13.61
N ARG A 158 -11.27 -33.74 -13.15
CA ARG A 158 -12.33 -34.63 -13.55
C ARG A 158 -13.51 -33.80 -14.06
N HIS A 159 -14.18 -34.29 -15.09
CA HIS A 159 -15.36 -33.68 -15.66
C HIS A 159 -16.54 -34.63 -15.57
N THR A 160 -17.62 -34.21 -14.90
CA THR A 160 -18.81 -35.02 -14.68
C THR A 160 -20.04 -34.13 -14.62
N ASP A 161 -21.07 -34.46 -15.38
CA ASP A 161 -22.39 -33.81 -15.38
C ASP A 161 -22.33 -32.26 -15.54
N GLY A 162 -21.45 -31.80 -16.41
CA GLY A 162 -21.29 -30.35 -16.68
C GLY A 162 -20.57 -29.57 -15.58
N ILE A 163 -19.79 -30.26 -14.74
CA ILE A 163 -18.96 -29.67 -13.68
C ILE A 163 -17.52 -30.16 -13.86
N ALA A 164 -16.59 -29.23 -13.98
CA ALA A 164 -15.16 -29.50 -13.85
C ALA A 164 -14.78 -29.49 -12.38
N GLU A 165 -14.31 -30.61 -11.85
CA GLU A 165 -13.82 -30.77 -10.50
C GLU A 165 -12.27 -30.84 -10.49
N PHE A 166 -11.65 -30.07 -9.63
CA PHE A 166 -10.21 -30.03 -9.44
C PHE A 166 -9.88 -30.53 -8.04
N SER A 167 -8.93 -31.48 -7.96
CA SER A 167 -8.56 -32.11 -6.70
C SER A 167 -7.05 -32.36 -6.61
N TRP A 168 -6.57 -32.47 -5.37
CA TRP A 168 -5.21 -32.90 -5.05
C TRP A 168 -5.29 -34.09 -4.09
N GLN A 169 -4.66 -35.20 -4.45
CA GLN A 169 -4.71 -36.46 -3.66
C GLN A 169 -6.17 -36.84 -3.24
N LYS A 170 -7.11 -36.71 -4.15
CA LYS A 170 -8.55 -36.92 -3.94
C LYS A 170 -9.25 -35.90 -3.04
N GLN A 171 -8.52 -34.94 -2.49
CA GLN A 171 -9.12 -33.81 -1.77
C GLN A 171 -9.59 -32.77 -2.78
N LYS A 172 -10.87 -32.46 -2.76
CA LYS A 172 -11.46 -31.42 -3.61
C LYS A 172 -10.87 -30.05 -3.22
N LEU A 173 -10.46 -29.29 -4.23
CA LEU A 173 -9.98 -27.91 -4.08
C LEU A 173 -10.98 -26.90 -4.64
N MET A 174 -11.51 -27.21 -5.83
CA MET A 174 -12.42 -26.32 -6.53
C MET A 174 -13.33 -27.13 -7.47
N SER A 175 -14.54 -26.65 -7.70
CA SER A 175 -15.33 -27.09 -8.84
C SER A 175 -16.00 -25.91 -9.53
N VAL A 176 -16.19 -26.05 -10.83
CA VAL A 176 -16.69 -24.98 -11.70
C VAL A 176 -17.72 -25.56 -12.66
N SER A 177 -18.87 -24.91 -12.78
CA SER A 177 -19.88 -25.24 -13.76
C SER A 177 -19.40 -24.91 -15.17
N ASP A 178 -19.68 -25.78 -16.13
CA ASP A 178 -19.49 -25.51 -17.56
C ASP A 178 -20.47 -24.48 -18.11
N LYS A 179 -21.63 -24.35 -17.44
CA LYS A 179 -22.58 -23.30 -17.78
C LYS A 179 -22.05 -21.98 -17.38
N THR A 180 -21.88 -21.07 -18.34
CA THR A 180 -21.39 -19.72 -18.15
C THR A 180 -22.41 -18.71 -18.62
N ARG A 181 -22.38 -17.51 -18.04
CA ARG A 181 -23.06 -16.33 -18.57
C ARG A 181 -22.05 -15.39 -19.19
N GLU A 182 -22.43 -14.79 -20.29
CA GLU A 182 -21.55 -13.86 -21.02
C GLU A 182 -21.11 -12.69 -20.15
N LEU A 183 -19.83 -12.37 -20.23
CA LEU A 183 -19.22 -11.22 -19.61
C LEU A 183 -18.79 -10.25 -20.73
N PRO A 184 -18.97 -8.94 -20.58
CA PRO A 184 -18.49 -7.98 -21.57
C PRO A 184 -17.01 -8.20 -21.90
N ALA A 185 -16.64 -7.99 -23.17
CA ALA A 185 -15.28 -8.22 -23.63
C ALA A 185 -14.26 -7.40 -22.81
N GLY A 186 -13.13 -8.01 -22.49
CA GLY A 186 -12.05 -7.36 -21.73
C GLY A 186 -12.15 -7.51 -20.22
N TYR A 187 -13.23 -8.10 -19.66
CA TYR A 187 -13.39 -8.22 -18.20
C TYR A 187 -13.13 -9.63 -17.65
N GLN A 188 -12.67 -10.55 -18.48
CA GLN A 188 -12.42 -11.93 -18.03
C GLN A 188 -11.25 -12.02 -17.04
N SER A 189 -10.19 -11.25 -17.26
CA SER A 189 -9.03 -11.17 -16.35
C SER A 189 -9.42 -10.59 -14.99
N GLU A 190 -10.25 -9.56 -14.99
CA GLU A 190 -10.75 -8.91 -13.76
C GLU A 190 -11.63 -9.87 -12.94
N TYR A 191 -12.42 -10.71 -13.61
CA TYR A 191 -13.18 -11.74 -12.90
C TYR A 191 -12.26 -12.77 -12.22
N TRP A 192 -11.22 -13.26 -12.90
CA TRP A 192 -10.27 -14.17 -12.27
C TRP A 192 -9.45 -13.50 -11.18
N ARG A 193 -9.09 -12.23 -11.34
CA ARG A 193 -8.44 -11.41 -10.30
C ARG A 193 -9.33 -11.28 -9.08
N PHE A 194 -10.62 -10.98 -9.26
CA PHE A 194 -11.59 -10.95 -8.16
C PHE A 194 -11.59 -12.27 -7.37
N LEU A 195 -11.67 -13.41 -8.05
CA LEU A 195 -11.70 -14.69 -7.35
C LEU A 195 -10.42 -14.94 -6.53
N ARG A 196 -9.26 -14.54 -7.04
CA ARG A 196 -7.98 -14.64 -6.31
C ARG A 196 -7.97 -13.83 -5.03
N TYR A 197 -8.47 -12.61 -5.07
CA TYR A 197 -8.56 -11.76 -3.89
C TYR A 197 -9.62 -12.24 -2.90
N TYR A 198 -10.76 -12.68 -3.41
CA TYR A 198 -11.92 -13.03 -2.59
C TYR A 198 -11.84 -14.43 -1.97
N ALA A 199 -11.41 -15.41 -2.74
CA ALA A 199 -11.48 -16.83 -2.37
C ALA A 199 -10.14 -17.57 -2.45
N GLY A 200 -9.08 -16.95 -2.96
CA GLY A 200 -7.84 -17.65 -3.26
C GLY A 200 -8.01 -18.51 -4.52
N GLY A 201 -7.67 -19.79 -4.43
CA GLY A 201 -7.74 -20.74 -5.55
C GLY A 201 -6.37 -21.08 -6.12
N HIS A 202 -6.19 -22.34 -6.50
CA HIS A 202 -4.88 -22.85 -6.91
C HIS A 202 -4.46 -22.28 -8.29
N PRO A 203 -3.24 -21.74 -8.46
CA PRO A 203 -2.80 -21.11 -9.72
C PRO A 203 -2.94 -22.01 -10.94
N LYS A 204 -2.67 -23.33 -10.82
CA LYS A 204 -2.85 -24.29 -11.91
C LYS A 204 -4.30 -24.48 -12.31
N ILE A 205 -5.26 -24.32 -11.39
CA ILE A 205 -6.68 -24.35 -11.69
C ILE A 205 -7.04 -23.14 -12.54
N TYR A 206 -6.61 -21.94 -12.16
CA TYR A 206 -6.83 -20.74 -12.97
C TYR A 206 -6.18 -20.84 -14.36
N ALA A 207 -4.99 -21.45 -14.45
CA ALA A 207 -4.35 -21.71 -15.74
C ALA A 207 -5.18 -22.65 -16.61
N ALA A 208 -5.77 -23.70 -16.03
CA ALA A 208 -6.66 -24.63 -16.75
C ALA A 208 -7.98 -23.95 -17.18
N LEU A 209 -8.47 -22.98 -16.39
CA LEU A 209 -9.68 -22.20 -16.67
C LEU A 209 -9.44 -20.98 -17.54
N ALA A 210 -8.21 -20.68 -17.93
CA ALA A 210 -7.86 -19.46 -18.67
C ALA A 210 -8.60 -19.32 -20.02
N SER A 211 -8.97 -20.44 -20.65
CA SER A 211 -9.76 -20.46 -21.89
C SER A 211 -11.27 -20.35 -21.68
N THR A 212 -11.76 -20.45 -20.45
CA THR A 212 -13.19 -20.34 -20.14
C THR A 212 -13.66 -18.91 -20.39
N GLN A 213 -14.70 -18.78 -21.20
CA GLN A 213 -15.34 -17.51 -21.52
C GLN A 213 -16.57 -17.31 -20.64
N GLY A 214 -16.75 -16.07 -20.15
CA GLY A 214 -17.87 -15.70 -19.29
C GLY A 214 -17.67 -16.08 -17.83
N VAL A 215 -18.73 -15.92 -17.05
CA VAL A 215 -18.78 -16.20 -15.62
C VAL A 215 -19.50 -17.53 -15.40
N PRO A 216 -18.87 -18.54 -14.80
CA PRO A 216 -19.53 -19.80 -14.45
C PRO A 216 -20.74 -19.56 -13.55
N GLU A 217 -21.84 -20.27 -13.80
CA GLU A 217 -23.06 -20.13 -12.99
C GLU A 217 -22.85 -20.60 -11.54
N MET A 218 -21.90 -21.50 -11.31
CA MET A 218 -21.54 -21.98 -9.99
C MET A 218 -20.03 -22.20 -9.88
N VAL A 219 -19.46 -21.75 -8.77
CA VAL A 219 -18.06 -22.00 -8.40
C VAL A 219 -18.03 -22.40 -6.93
N THR A 220 -17.43 -23.55 -6.64
CA THR A 220 -17.20 -24.02 -5.26
C THR A 220 -15.71 -23.94 -4.95
N PHE A 221 -15.34 -23.35 -3.83
CA PHE A 221 -13.99 -23.36 -3.27
C PHE A 221 -13.95 -24.22 -2.01
N VAL A 222 -12.88 -24.97 -1.83
CA VAL A 222 -12.57 -25.64 -0.57
C VAL A 222 -11.25 -25.09 -0.05
N LEU A 223 -11.31 -24.38 1.04
CA LEU A 223 -10.17 -23.72 1.67
C LEU A 223 -9.83 -24.43 2.98
N THR A 224 -8.55 -24.68 3.19
CA THR A 224 -8.05 -25.31 4.42
C THR A 224 -7.09 -24.36 5.11
N ASN A 225 -7.49 -23.87 6.27
CA ASN A 225 -6.67 -23.04 7.12
C ASN A 225 -6.81 -23.57 8.57
N ALA A 226 -7.23 -22.76 9.54
CA ALA A 226 -7.62 -23.23 10.88
C ALA A 226 -8.88 -24.11 10.86
N ASN A 227 -9.71 -23.93 9.85
CA ASN A 227 -10.91 -24.71 9.55
C ASN A 227 -10.88 -25.20 8.11
N ILE A 228 -11.75 -26.16 7.77
CA ILE A 228 -12.10 -26.46 6.38
C ILE A 228 -13.34 -25.63 6.05
N GLU A 229 -13.23 -24.73 5.10
CA GLU A 229 -14.33 -23.90 4.62
C GLU A 229 -14.69 -24.33 3.19
N THR A 230 -15.94 -24.74 2.99
CA THR A 230 -16.52 -24.89 1.64
C THR A 230 -17.34 -23.64 1.35
N ARG A 231 -17.05 -23.00 0.23
CA ARG A 231 -17.72 -21.77 -0.20
C ARG A 231 -18.30 -21.97 -1.59
N ASP A 232 -19.62 -22.04 -1.66
CA ASP A 232 -20.38 -22.16 -2.89
C ASP A 232 -20.86 -20.78 -3.34
N MET A 233 -20.51 -20.41 -4.56
CA MET A 233 -20.89 -19.15 -5.18
C MET A 233 -21.81 -19.44 -6.37
N THR A 234 -23.06 -19.03 -6.29
CA THR A 234 -24.06 -19.16 -7.35
C THR A 234 -24.30 -17.81 -8.00
N LEU A 235 -24.11 -17.69 -9.30
CA LEU A 235 -24.33 -16.47 -10.06
C LEU A 235 -25.82 -16.22 -10.27
N GLU A 236 -26.33 -15.10 -9.73
CA GLU A 236 -27.73 -14.70 -9.86
C GLU A 236 -27.96 -13.78 -11.06
N ALA A 237 -27.12 -12.78 -11.23
CA ALA A 237 -27.28 -11.79 -12.28
C ALA A 237 -25.94 -11.20 -12.75
N ILE A 238 -25.93 -10.79 -14.03
CA ILE A 238 -24.93 -9.87 -14.59
C ILE A 238 -25.69 -8.68 -15.14
N ARG A 239 -25.29 -7.49 -14.74
CA ARG A 239 -25.79 -6.22 -15.31
C ARG A 239 -24.59 -5.37 -15.71
N VAL A 240 -24.85 -4.35 -16.52
CA VAL A 240 -23.84 -3.36 -16.92
C VAL A 240 -24.24 -2.04 -16.33
N ASP A 241 -23.35 -1.41 -15.58
CA ASP A 241 -23.52 -0.11 -14.96
C ASP A 241 -22.65 0.91 -15.69
N VAL A 242 -23.14 2.14 -15.81
CA VAL A 242 -22.46 3.24 -16.50
C VAL A 242 -22.10 4.38 -15.55
N ASP A 243 -22.43 4.23 -14.28
CA ASP A 243 -22.17 5.22 -13.25
C ASP A 243 -20.68 5.25 -12.84
N ALA A 244 -20.31 6.33 -12.17
CA ALA A 244 -18.96 6.52 -11.66
C ALA A 244 -18.53 5.33 -10.78
N PRO A 245 -17.25 4.95 -10.82
CA PRO A 245 -16.75 3.72 -10.21
C PRO A 245 -17.03 3.63 -8.70
N TYR A 246 -16.61 4.63 -7.93
CA TYR A 246 -16.95 4.73 -6.52
C TYR A 246 -16.66 6.14 -6.00
N SER A 247 -17.33 6.51 -4.90
CA SER A 247 -17.03 7.71 -4.11
C SER A 247 -16.95 7.33 -2.63
N LEU A 248 -16.07 8.01 -1.91
CA LEU A 248 -15.98 7.97 -0.46
C LEU A 248 -16.69 9.17 0.20
N ASP A 249 -17.50 9.92 -0.56
CA ASP A 249 -18.27 11.04 -0.03
C ASP A 249 -19.18 10.59 1.12
N GLY A 250 -19.11 11.28 2.24
CA GLY A 250 -19.86 10.93 3.44
C GLY A 250 -19.26 9.81 4.29
N PHE A 251 -18.09 9.28 3.91
CA PHE A 251 -17.30 8.37 4.74
C PHE A 251 -16.09 9.08 5.32
N VAL A 252 -15.69 8.67 6.53
CA VAL A 252 -14.51 9.21 7.21
C VAL A 252 -13.46 8.11 7.41
N PRO A 253 -12.17 8.43 7.38
CA PRO A 253 -11.15 7.47 7.77
C PRO A 253 -11.43 6.96 9.18
N ALA A 254 -11.38 5.65 9.39
CA ALA A 254 -11.53 5.06 10.71
C ALA A 254 -10.47 5.64 11.66
N PRO A 255 -10.80 5.89 12.94
CA PRO A 255 -9.82 6.37 13.89
C PRO A 255 -8.71 5.34 14.03
N SER A 256 -7.50 5.74 13.68
CA SER A 256 -6.32 4.94 14.03
C SER A 256 -5.95 5.22 15.47
N VAL A 257 -5.68 4.17 16.22
CA VAL A 257 -5.29 4.27 17.63
C VAL A 257 -3.80 4.53 17.76
N GLU A 258 -3.02 4.12 16.74
CA GLU A 258 -1.56 4.09 16.83
C GLU A 258 -0.88 5.09 15.88
N GLU A 259 0.28 5.57 16.30
CA GLU A 259 1.24 6.21 15.42
C GLU A 259 1.84 5.14 14.47
N PRO A 260 2.17 5.46 13.21
CA PRO A 260 2.21 6.80 12.62
C PRO A 260 0.87 7.29 12.05
N TYR A 261 -0.21 6.52 12.09
CA TYR A 261 -1.49 6.85 11.44
C TYR A 261 -2.08 8.20 11.89
N LYS A 262 -1.87 8.59 13.15
CA LYS A 262 -2.29 9.92 13.63
C LYS A 262 -1.53 11.04 12.94
N THR A 263 -0.24 10.82 12.67
CA THR A 263 0.62 11.80 12.01
C THR A 263 0.33 11.89 10.52
N LEU A 264 -0.09 10.78 9.86
CA LEU A 264 -0.53 10.78 8.46
C LEU A 264 -1.66 11.77 8.17
N LYS A 265 -2.53 12.01 9.14
CA LYS A 265 -3.65 12.98 9.03
C LYS A 265 -3.21 14.44 8.97
N LEU A 266 -1.95 14.74 9.30
CA LEU A 266 -1.39 16.09 9.18
C LEU A 266 -1.15 16.50 7.72
N LEU A 267 -1.10 15.54 6.80
CA LEU A 267 -1.00 15.80 5.37
C LEU A 267 -2.39 15.90 4.75
N GLY A 268 -2.70 17.07 4.21
CA GLY A 268 -3.91 17.26 3.42
C GLY A 268 -3.84 16.59 2.04
N PRO A 269 -4.94 16.61 1.27
CA PRO A 269 -4.98 16.04 -0.08
C PRO A 269 -4.01 16.74 -1.05
N ASP A 270 -3.67 17.99 -0.80
CA ASP A 270 -2.83 18.82 -1.66
C ASP A 270 -1.35 18.83 -1.22
N ALA A 271 -0.88 17.76 -0.56
CA ALA A 271 0.47 17.70 0.03
C ALA A 271 1.58 18.03 -0.99
N VAL A 272 1.47 17.54 -2.23
CA VAL A 272 2.45 17.84 -3.29
C VAL A 272 2.50 19.33 -3.64
N ALA A 273 1.34 19.98 -3.74
CA ALA A 273 1.28 21.42 -4.03
C ALA A 273 1.84 22.25 -2.86
N GLN A 274 1.54 21.85 -1.65
CA GLN A 274 2.01 22.53 -0.43
C GLN A 274 3.51 22.32 -0.17
N LEU A 275 4.12 21.26 -0.72
CA LEU A 275 5.56 21.01 -0.60
C LEU A 275 6.38 22.17 -1.18
N ALA A 276 6.02 22.69 -2.34
CA ALA A 276 6.74 23.79 -2.98
C ALA A 276 6.71 25.07 -2.12
N GLU A 277 5.54 25.42 -1.60
CA GLU A 277 5.37 26.56 -0.69
C GLU A 277 6.16 26.38 0.61
N ARG A 278 6.14 25.17 1.17
CA ARG A 278 6.89 24.84 2.38
C ARG A 278 8.39 24.93 2.16
N ALA A 279 8.87 24.43 1.01
CA ALA A 279 10.28 24.51 0.63
C ALA A 279 10.72 25.96 0.44
N GLU A 280 9.91 26.79 -0.22
CA GLU A 280 10.19 28.23 -0.36
C GLU A 280 10.27 28.92 0.99
N THR A 281 9.32 28.66 1.89
CA THR A 281 9.29 29.20 3.24
C THR A 281 10.53 28.79 4.04
N THR A 282 10.93 27.53 3.96
CA THR A 282 12.12 27.00 4.64
C THR A 282 13.40 27.63 4.05
N SER A 283 13.45 27.85 2.72
CA SER A 283 14.59 28.53 2.09
C SER A 283 14.73 29.97 2.57
N LYS A 284 13.63 30.71 2.66
CA LYS A 284 13.64 32.09 3.20
C LYS A 284 14.06 32.10 4.68
N ALA A 285 13.59 31.14 5.47
CA ALA A 285 14.00 31.01 6.88
C ALA A 285 15.48 30.68 7.00
N ARG A 286 16.05 29.82 6.17
CA ARG A 286 17.48 29.54 6.10
C ARG A 286 18.30 30.80 5.86
N ASP A 287 17.95 31.56 4.83
CA ASP A 287 18.69 32.73 4.43
C ASP A 287 18.58 33.86 5.49
N ALA A 288 17.42 34.02 6.12
CA ALA A 288 17.20 34.95 7.22
C ALA A 288 18.01 34.58 8.48
N ALA A 289 18.00 33.31 8.88
CA ALA A 289 18.76 32.80 10.01
C ALA A 289 20.26 33.04 9.79
N PHE A 290 20.76 32.73 8.59
CA PHE A 290 22.18 32.98 8.26
C PHE A 290 22.53 34.44 8.30
N ALA A 291 21.69 35.32 7.75
CA ALA A 291 21.94 36.78 7.80
C ALA A 291 21.94 37.37 9.22
N GLN A 292 21.25 36.73 10.15
CA GLN A 292 21.19 37.09 11.58
C GLN A 292 22.33 36.46 12.41
N GLY A 293 23.18 35.64 11.82
CA GLY A 293 24.25 34.90 12.48
C GLY A 293 23.82 33.63 13.22
N HIS A 294 22.58 33.17 13.04
CA HIS A 294 22.06 31.91 13.59
C HIS A 294 22.46 30.75 12.66
N VAL A 295 23.77 30.43 12.64
CA VAL A 295 24.36 29.49 11.68
C VAL A 295 23.81 28.05 11.83
N LEU A 296 23.56 27.62 13.08
CA LEU A 296 22.98 26.32 13.38
C LEU A 296 21.59 26.18 12.71
N ASP A 297 20.68 27.13 12.93
CA ASP A 297 19.33 27.10 12.33
C ASP A 297 19.40 27.15 10.80
N ALA A 298 20.30 27.93 10.23
CA ALA A 298 20.50 27.98 8.79
C ALA A 298 20.98 26.65 8.23
N LEU A 299 21.90 25.97 8.91
CA LEU A 299 22.37 24.63 8.51
C LEU A 299 21.25 23.58 8.61
N LEU A 300 20.49 23.58 9.72
CA LEU A 300 19.32 22.70 9.92
C LEU A 300 18.26 22.93 8.84
N ALA A 301 17.95 24.18 8.49
CA ALA A 301 17.01 24.51 7.42
C ALA A 301 17.52 24.05 6.04
N ASN A 302 18.82 24.17 5.77
CA ASN A 302 19.42 23.67 4.53
C ASN A 302 19.30 22.15 4.41
N ILE A 303 19.50 21.41 5.50
CA ILE A 303 19.32 19.94 5.53
C ILE A 303 17.83 19.59 5.38
N ALA A 304 16.93 20.32 6.07
CA ALA A 304 15.49 20.11 5.92
C ALA A 304 15.03 20.24 4.45
N LEU A 305 15.53 21.27 3.75
CA LEU A 305 15.26 21.45 2.31
C LEU A 305 15.69 20.23 1.49
N SER A 306 16.90 19.71 1.72
CA SER A 306 17.39 18.52 1.03
C SER A 306 16.52 17.28 1.30
N ILE A 307 16.07 17.10 2.54
CA ILE A 307 15.21 15.98 2.94
C ILE A 307 13.81 16.11 2.34
N MET A 308 13.28 17.31 2.22
CA MET A 308 11.95 17.57 1.64
C MET A 308 11.94 17.43 0.12
N THR A 309 12.94 18.04 -0.54
CA THR A 309 12.96 18.16 -2.01
C THR A 309 13.73 17.05 -2.71
N GLY A 310 14.67 16.42 -2.03
CA GLY A 310 15.66 15.51 -2.63
C GLY A 310 16.83 16.19 -3.31
N ASP A 311 16.88 17.54 -3.32
CA ASP A 311 17.94 18.32 -3.97
C ASP A 311 19.20 18.37 -3.10
N LYS A 312 19.99 17.31 -3.19
CA LYS A 312 21.29 17.22 -2.47
C LYS A 312 22.35 18.16 -3.07
N GLU A 313 22.26 18.46 -4.35
CA GLU A 313 23.25 19.32 -5.02
C GLU A 313 23.15 20.75 -4.52
N ALA A 314 21.94 21.31 -4.48
CA ALA A 314 21.71 22.65 -3.93
C ALA A 314 22.13 22.73 -2.47
N ALA A 315 21.80 21.73 -1.65
CA ALA A 315 22.19 21.70 -0.24
C ALA A 315 23.71 21.64 -0.05
N THR A 316 24.40 20.84 -0.86
CA THR A 316 25.86 20.72 -0.82
C THR A 316 26.53 22.01 -1.29
N ALA A 317 26.01 22.65 -2.35
CA ALA A 317 26.51 23.92 -2.84
C ALA A 317 26.42 25.02 -1.76
N TRP A 318 25.26 25.13 -1.09
CA TRP A 318 25.05 26.08 -0.01
C TRP A 318 26.01 25.83 1.16
N THR A 319 26.14 24.57 1.62
CA THR A 319 27.06 24.19 2.71
C THR A 319 28.52 24.52 2.34
N SER A 320 28.89 24.25 1.09
CA SER A 320 30.26 24.58 0.62
C SER A 320 30.54 26.06 0.57
N GLN A 321 29.57 26.86 0.15
CA GLN A 321 29.66 28.31 0.11
C GLN A 321 29.83 28.93 1.51
N HIS A 322 29.19 28.33 2.53
CA HIS A 322 29.15 28.85 3.91
C HIS A 322 30.07 28.07 4.87
N ARG A 323 31.01 27.31 4.34
CA ARG A 323 31.90 26.41 5.12
C ARG A 323 32.58 27.09 6.26
N ASP A 324 33.18 28.28 6.05
CA ASP A 324 33.95 28.98 7.06
C ASP A 324 33.05 29.43 8.23
N ALA A 325 31.84 29.89 7.93
CA ALA A 325 30.85 30.24 8.95
C ALA A 325 30.42 29.04 9.78
N ILE A 326 30.16 27.88 9.11
CA ILE A 326 29.77 26.63 9.77
C ILE A 326 30.92 26.12 10.66
N GLN A 327 32.17 26.21 10.21
CA GLN A 327 33.33 25.81 11.01
C GLN A 327 33.63 26.76 12.16
N GLY A 328 33.30 28.04 11.99
CA GLY A 328 33.47 29.06 13.02
C GLY A 328 32.39 29.08 14.11
N ASP A 329 31.20 28.52 13.82
CA ASP A 329 30.12 28.40 14.79
C ASP A 329 30.22 27.06 15.53
N ALA A 330 30.34 27.13 16.88
CA ALA A 330 30.56 25.91 17.68
C ALA A 330 29.43 24.88 17.57
N SER A 331 28.17 25.37 17.54
CA SER A 331 26.99 24.51 17.48
C SER A 331 26.81 23.86 16.09
N ALA A 332 26.96 24.66 15.03
CA ALA A 332 26.88 24.15 13.65
C ALA A 332 28.04 23.17 13.34
N HIS A 333 29.25 23.47 13.81
CA HIS A 333 30.40 22.58 13.70
C HIS A 333 30.16 21.26 14.45
N SER A 334 29.65 21.33 15.68
CA SER A 334 29.32 20.16 16.50
C SER A 334 28.24 19.32 15.84
N LEU A 335 27.16 19.90 15.28
CA LEU A 335 26.16 19.18 14.49
C LEU A 335 26.83 18.45 13.33
N ALA A 336 27.59 19.15 12.50
CA ALA A 336 28.22 18.55 11.31
C ALA A 336 29.14 17.36 11.64
N ALA A 337 29.83 17.40 12.77
CA ALA A 337 30.70 16.33 13.24
C ALA A 337 29.91 15.08 13.72
N ASN A 338 28.66 15.24 14.14
CA ASN A 338 27.85 14.17 14.76
C ASN A 338 26.69 13.64 13.87
N LEU A 339 26.56 14.12 12.64
CA LEU A 339 25.50 13.66 11.70
C LEU A 339 25.65 12.21 11.26
N SER A 340 26.85 11.64 11.31
CA SER A 340 27.15 10.28 10.83
C SER A 340 28.17 9.61 11.73
N PRO A 341 27.77 9.17 12.93
CA PRO A 341 28.68 8.50 13.85
C PRO A 341 29.24 7.21 13.26
N ARG A 342 30.53 6.94 13.49
CA ARG A 342 31.27 5.84 12.86
C ARG A 342 31.09 4.50 13.55
N ASP A 343 30.75 4.51 14.82
CA ASP A 343 30.58 3.32 15.66
C ASP A 343 29.59 3.59 16.80
N THR A 344 29.30 2.56 17.58
CA THR A 344 28.34 2.61 18.69
C THR A 344 28.71 3.64 19.77
N ALA A 345 30.02 3.77 20.09
CA ALA A 345 30.46 4.74 21.10
C ALA A 345 30.29 6.18 20.60
N ALA A 346 30.64 6.43 19.33
CA ALA A 346 30.39 7.72 18.68
C ALA A 346 28.88 8.03 18.57
N ALA A 347 28.05 7.01 18.31
CA ALA A 347 26.60 7.19 18.27
C ALA A 347 26.01 7.55 19.65
N GLN A 348 26.50 6.92 20.71
CA GLN A 348 26.10 7.27 22.08
C GLN A 348 26.48 8.73 22.43
N ALA A 349 27.72 9.14 22.11
CA ALA A 349 28.16 10.51 22.32
C ALA A 349 27.35 11.49 21.45
N ALA A 350 27.00 11.12 20.22
CA ALA A 350 26.20 11.96 19.33
C ALA A 350 24.79 12.25 19.90
N VAL A 351 24.15 11.28 20.57
CA VAL A 351 22.84 11.51 21.23
C VAL A 351 22.95 12.62 22.28
N GLU A 352 23.99 12.60 23.12
CA GLU A 352 24.21 13.65 24.15
C GLU A 352 24.44 15.00 23.49
N VAL A 353 25.24 15.07 22.45
CA VAL A 353 25.52 16.32 21.71
C VAL A 353 24.25 16.85 21.04
N LEU A 354 23.45 15.99 20.37
CA LEU A 354 22.21 16.40 19.72
C LEU A 354 21.19 16.93 20.74
N ALA A 355 21.08 16.29 21.90
CA ALA A 355 20.23 16.76 23.00
C ALA A 355 20.67 18.13 23.53
N ASP A 356 21.97 18.40 23.62
CA ASP A 356 22.49 19.73 24.03
C ASP A 356 22.19 20.78 22.96
N LEU A 357 22.36 20.46 21.68
CA LEU A 357 22.09 21.38 20.56
C LEU A 357 20.63 21.86 20.50
N HIS A 358 19.65 21.12 21.05
CA HIS A 358 18.27 21.60 21.17
C HIS A 358 18.16 22.91 21.97
N GLN A 359 19.09 23.19 22.90
CA GLN A 359 19.13 24.44 23.69
C GLN A 359 19.63 25.63 22.85
N HIS A 360 20.31 25.35 21.74
CA HIS A 360 20.94 26.35 20.87
C HIS A 360 20.16 26.59 19.56
N ALA A 361 19.23 25.68 19.18
CA ALA A 361 18.39 25.82 18.02
C ALA A 361 17.11 26.62 18.36
N GLU A 362 16.78 27.63 17.56
CA GLU A 362 15.62 28.49 17.81
C GLU A 362 14.36 27.95 17.09
N SER A 363 14.38 27.93 15.77
CA SER A 363 13.20 27.60 14.97
C SER A 363 13.25 26.23 14.29
N MET A 364 14.46 25.67 14.15
CA MET A 364 14.70 24.44 13.40
C MET A 364 15.04 23.23 14.30
N GLY A 365 14.82 23.34 15.62
CA GLY A 365 15.12 22.29 16.59
C GLY A 365 14.49 20.93 16.26
N TYR A 366 13.33 20.88 15.61
CA TYR A 366 12.70 19.63 15.15
C TYR A 366 13.57 18.80 14.19
N MET A 367 14.54 19.43 13.53
CA MET A 367 15.50 18.70 12.70
C MET A 367 16.51 17.92 13.53
N LEU A 368 16.82 18.37 14.75
CA LEU A 368 17.65 17.62 15.70
C LEU A 368 16.94 16.34 16.13
N ASP A 369 15.60 16.35 16.27
CA ASP A 369 14.81 15.15 16.53
C ASP A 369 14.98 14.11 15.40
N VAL A 370 15.10 14.52 14.13
CA VAL A 370 15.36 13.58 13.03
C VAL A 370 16.70 12.87 13.21
N PHE A 371 17.75 13.60 13.55
CA PHE A 371 19.10 13.04 13.73
C PHE A 371 19.20 12.21 15.00
N GLU A 372 18.65 12.69 16.11
CA GLU A 372 18.61 11.97 17.38
C GLU A 372 17.79 10.68 17.22
N GLY A 373 16.61 10.76 16.59
CA GLY A 373 15.77 9.62 16.29
C GLY A 373 16.52 8.53 15.51
N ASN A 374 17.17 8.89 14.42
CA ASN A 374 17.94 7.95 13.60
C ASN A 374 19.15 7.35 14.37
N THR A 375 19.81 8.17 15.18
CA THR A 375 20.94 7.70 15.99
C THR A 375 20.47 6.71 17.06
N ARG A 376 19.36 6.98 17.75
CA ARG A 376 18.74 6.06 18.73
C ARG A 376 18.29 4.76 18.10
N LEU A 377 17.65 4.81 16.92
CA LEU A 377 17.30 3.60 16.16
C LEU A 377 18.54 2.75 15.83
N SER A 378 19.66 3.37 15.49
CA SER A 378 20.91 2.65 15.21
C SER A 378 21.52 2.00 16.45
N LEU A 379 21.24 2.54 17.62
CA LEU A 379 21.65 2.00 18.92
C LEU A 379 20.69 0.93 19.47
N GLY A 380 19.58 0.66 18.79
CA GLY A 380 18.54 -0.29 19.21
C GLY A 380 17.51 0.30 20.18
N ASP A 381 17.55 1.59 20.46
CA ASP A 381 16.50 2.30 21.20
C ASP A 381 15.33 2.60 20.26
N GLY A 382 14.51 1.58 20.02
CA GLY A 382 13.40 1.65 19.06
C GLY A 382 12.34 2.68 19.48
N GLN A 383 11.93 2.67 20.73
CA GLN A 383 10.89 3.58 21.23
C GLN A 383 11.38 5.04 21.20
N GLY A 384 12.54 5.31 21.80
CA GLY A 384 13.09 6.67 21.79
C GLY A 384 13.32 7.20 20.38
N GLY A 385 13.83 6.34 19.48
CA GLY A 385 14.05 6.73 18.09
C GLY A 385 12.77 7.06 17.33
N THR A 386 11.72 6.24 17.48
CA THR A 386 10.42 6.51 16.84
C THR A 386 9.73 7.75 17.41
N ASP A 387 9.80 7.97 18.72
CA ASP A 387 9.20 9.13 19.37
C ASP A 387 9.81 10.44 18.84
N HIS A 388 11.13 10.50 18.68
CA HIS A 388 11.80 11.65 18.09
C HIS A 388 11.42 11.88 16.63
N LEU A 389 11.44 10.83 15.79
CA LEU A 389 11.03 10.96 14.38
C LEU A 389 9.58 11.43 14.25
N LEU A 390 8.67 10.89 15.05
CA LEU A 390 7.25 11.30 15.05
C LEU A 390 7.09 12.74 15.58
N SER A 391 7.89 13.18 16.55
CA SER A 391 7.90 14.56 17.03
C SER A 391 8.30 15.53 15.91
N ALA A 392 9.36 15.21 15.17
CA ALA A 392 9.77 15.99 14.00
C ALA A 392 8.67 16.06 12.93
N LEU A 393 8.04 14.93 12.63
CA LEU A 393 6.98 14.83 11.63
C LEU A 393 5.69 15.56 12.02
N LYS A 394 5.38 15.66 13.32
CA LYS A 394 4.26 16.48 13.82
C LYS A 394 4.48 17.98 13.55
N LEU A 395 5.71 18.44 13.57
CA LEU A 395 6.07 19.83 13.30
C LEU A 395 6.27 20.10 11.80
N ASN A 396 6.83 19.12 11.08
CA ASN A 396 7.01 19.20 9.64
C ASN A 396 6.73 17.84 8.95
N PRO A 397 5.49 17.56 8.55
CA PRO A 397 5.12 16.31 7.91
C PRO A 397 5.67 16.16 6.47
N TYR A 398 6.35 17.16 5.93
CA TYR A 398 6.98 17.14 4.60
C TYR A 398 8.41 16.58 4.62
N LEU A 399 8.93 16.15 5.77
CA LEU A 399 10.24 15.51 5.90
C LEU A 399 10.20 14.08 5.36
N LEU A 400 10.29 13.91 4.05
CA LEU A 400 10.20 12.62 3.39
C LEU A 400 11.24 11.62 3.90
N GLY A 401 12.46 12.09 4.20
CA GLY A 401 13.51 11.26 4.78
C GLY A 401 13.09 10.62 6.11
N ALA A 402 12.49 11.41 7.01
CA ALA A 402 12.02 10.91 8.29
C ALA A 402 10.90 9.84 8.13
N TRP A 403 9.97 10.01 7.18
CA TRP A 403 8.99 8.96 6.83
C TRP A 403 9.68 7.70 6.32
N SER A 404 10.68 7.83 5.46
CA SER A 404 11.41 6.69 4.90
C SER A 404 12.21 5.93 5.96
N ASP A 405 12.86 6.65 6.88
CA ASP A 405 13.63 6.08 7.99
C ASP A 405 12.72 5.31 8.95
N LEU A 406 11.60 5.93 9.33
CA LEU A 406 10.57 5.34 10.17
C LEU A 406 9.98 4.07 9.53
N ALA A 407 9.66 4.13 8.23
CA ALA A 407 9.21 2.96 7.48
C ALA A 407 10.24 1.84 7.46
N GLY A 408 11.51 2.17 7.24
CA GLY A 408 12.60 1.18 7.27
C GLY A 408 12.76 0.51 8.64
N TYR A 409 12.55 1.26 9.71
CA TYR A 409 12.55 0.70 11.07
C TYR A 409 11.37 -0.25 11.28
N TYR A 410 10.16 0.19 10.99
CA TYR A 410 8.96 -0.64 11.13
C TYR A 410 9.03 -1.92 10.29
N TYR A 411 9.52 -1.82 9.06
CA TYR A 411 9.65 -2.99 8.17
C TYR A 411 10.62 -4.04 8.73
N ARG A 412 11.76 -3.62 9.29
CA ARG A 412 12.71 -4.54 9.95
C ARG A 412 12.14 -5.16 11.23
N GLY A 413 11.25 -4.44 11.91
CA GLY A 413 10.53 -4.92 13.09
C GLY A 413 9.31 -5.79 12.78
N LEU A 414 9.02 -6.07 11.49
CA LEU A 414 7.85 -6.80 11.01
C LEU A 414 6.51 -6.07 11.23
N TYR A 415 6.55 -4.77 11.47
CA TYR A 415 5.38 -3.89 11.53
C TYR A 415 5.06 -3.39 10.12
N ALA A 416 4.53 -4.30 9.28
CA ALA A 416 4.41 -4.06 7.84
C ALA A 416 3.36 -2.99 7.53
N ASP A 417 2.27 -2.90 8.28
CA ASP A 417 1.21 -1.91 8.10
C ASP A 417 1.76 -0.49 8.27
N GLU A 418 2.49 -0.26 9.36
CA GLU A 418 3.10 1.02 9.70
C GLU A 418 4.18 1.39 8.67
N ALA A 419 4.98 0.40 8.25
CA ALA A 419 6.01 0.63 7.24
C ALA A 419 5.40 1.11 5.92
N TRP A 420 4.37 0.41 5.41
CA TRP A 420 3.70 0.78 4.17
C TRP A 420 2.95 2.12 4.31
N ALA A 421 2.35 2.39 5.47
CA ALA A 421 1.71 3.67 5.73
C ALA A 421 2.72 4.84 5.64
N CYS A 422 3.91 4.68 6.20
CA CYS A 422 4.98 5.68 6.12
C CYS A 422 5.49 5.87 4.68
N TRP A 423 5.77 4.79 3.93
CA TRP A 423 6.22 4.90 2.54
C TRP A 423 5.16 5.54 1.63
N ASP A 424 3.89 5.16 1.79
CA ASP A 424 2.80 5.73 1.01
C ASP A 424 2.61 7.22 1.34
N THR A 425 2.85 7.62 2.60
CA THR A 425 2.85 9.03 2.99
C THR A 425 4.00 9.78 2.36
N ALA A 426 5.22 9.23 2.43
CA ALA A 426 6.37 9.80 1.76
C ALA A 426 6.11 10.02 0.25
N ARG A 427 5.46 9.06 -0.40
CA ARG A 427 5.08 9.15 -1.81
C ARG A 427 4.05 10.25 -2.09
N ARG A 428 3.11 10.48 -1.18
CA ARG A 428 2.15 11.61 -1.29
C ARG A 428 2.85 12.95 -1.20
N VAL A 429 3.93 13.05 -0.42
CA VAL A 429 4.73 14.28 -0.32
C VAL A 429 5.54 14.52 -1.59
N ASN A 430 6.30 13.51 -2.03
CA ASN A 430 7.13 13.62 -3.24
C ASN A 430 7.29 12.23 -3.91
N PRO A 431 6.47 11.90 -4.92
CA PRO A 431 6.44 10.56 -5.51
C PRO A 431 7.72 10.17 -6.26
N GLN A 432 8.56 11.15 -6.62
CA GLN A 432 9.79 10.92 -7.39
C GLN A 432 11.06 11.00 -6.53
N HIS A 433 10.92 11.11 -5.21
CA HIS A 433 12.07 11.25 -4.34
C HIS A 433 12.96 9.99 -4.34
N LEU A 434 14.28 10.18 -4.43
CA LEU A 434 15.25 9.07 -4.54
C LEU A 434 15.21 8.10 -3.36
N MET A 435 14.83 8.53 -2.18
CA MET A 435 14.69 7.66 -1.00
C MET A 435 13.57 6.61 -1.14
N LEU A 436 12.65 6.77 -2.11
CA LEU A 436 11.61 5.81 -2.42
C LEU A 436 12.06 4.70 -3.39
N LEU A 437 13.25 4.77 -3.97
CA LEU A 437 13.74 3.75 -4.90
C LEU A 437 13.72 2.34 -4.32
N PRO A 438 14.17 2.08 -3.07
CA PRO A 438 14.15 0.73 -2.51
C PRO A 438 12.74 0.13 -2.40
N VAL A 439 11.74 0.93 -1.99
CA VAL A 439 10.36 0.46 -1.92
C VAL A 439 9.76 0.28 -3.32
N THR A 440 10.07 1.16 -4.26
CA THR A 440 9.66 1.02 -5.66
C THR A 440 10.22 -0.26 -6.29
N ASP A 441 11.48 -0.61 -6.00
CA ASP A 441 12.07 -1.88 -6.45
C ASP A 441 11.39 -3.09 -5.82
N MET A 442 10.98 -3.00 -4.55
CA MET A 442 10.21 -4.05 -3.88
C MET A 442 8.83 -4.23 -4.53
N GLU A 443 8.12 -3.15 -4.82
CA GLU A 443 6.84 -3.16 -5.54
C GLU A 443 6.98 -3.79 -6.94
N ASN A 444 8.00 -3.38 -7.68
CA ASN A 444 8.27 -3.93 -9.01
C ASN A 444 8.57 -5.44 -8.96
N ARG A 445 9.28 -5.92 -7.94
CA ARG A 445 9.49 -7.35 -7.73
C ARG A 445 8.20 -8.09 -7.42
N LEU A 446 7.31 -7.53 -6.58
CA LEU A 446 6.00 -8.13 -6.30
C LEU A 446 5.15 -8.22 -7.56
N ARG A 447 5.10 -7.15 -8.38
CA ARG A 447 4.38 -7.16 -9.66
C ARG A 447 4.93 -8.20 -10.64
N ALA A 448 6.25 -8.30 -10.74
CA ALA A 448 6.90 -9.28 -11.62
C ALA A 448 6.68 -10.73 -11.16
N SER A 449 6.62 -10.96 -9.84
CA SER A 449 6.44 -12.29 -9.26
C SER A 449 4.97 -12.76 -9.25
N PHE A 450 4.03 -11.83 -9.15
CA PHE A 450 2.59 -12.09 -8.98
C PHE A 450 1.72 -11.19 -9.86
N PRO A 451 1.97 -11.18 -11.19
CA PRO A 451 1.29 -10.24 -12.11
C PRO A 451 -0.23 -10.40 -12.13
N GLU A 452 -0.74 -11.57 -11.75
CA GLU A 452 -2.15 -11.88 -11.70
C GLU A 452 -2.95 -11.13 -10.63
N PHE A 453 -2.27 -10.45 -9.74
CA PHE A 453 -2.88 -9.61 -8.68
C PHE A 453 -2.90 -8.11 -9.04
N PHE A 454 -2.19 -7.69 -10.08
CA PHE A 454 -2.03 -6.27 -10.44
C PHE A 454 -2.68 -5.88 -11.75
#